data_d4f51688898bb168f064d063cb47da26
#
_entry.id   d4f51688898bb168f064d063cb47da26
#
_cell.length_a   1.000
_cell.length_b   1.000
_cell.length_c   1.000
_cell.angle_alpha   90.00
_cell.angle_beta   90.00
_cell.angle_gamma   90.00
#
_symmetry.space_group_name_H-M   'P 1'
#
loop_
_entity.id
_entity.type
_entity.pdbx_description
1 polymer ?
#
loop_
_entity_poly.entity_id
_entity_poly.type
_entity_poly.pdbx_seq_one_letter_code
_entity_poly.pdbx_strand_id
1 'polypeptide(L)'
;QHQEVVSFTRTGSRVTGAVTARGAIEAPLVVIAAGCWSGVVGHLAGVDIPVTPRRRHKFITAPFPADKIPAATPFIIDPHLGFSLRREGEGLLLGIGRLHEENAFNTDVDWSLKVPLVERAVHRAPALAEAQLMRAWAGLYEMTPDQTGIVSAIPGAEGLFVIAGFSGHGFMHGPIAGQLMAELIADGHASTLDIAPLRLDRFARGETAVEPLTFV
;
A
#
# COMPACT_ATOMS: atom_id res chain seq x y z
N GLN A 1 11.45 -17.50 -4.60
CA GLN A 1 11.97 -16.18 -5.00
C GLN A 1 12.31 -16.17 -6.49
N HIS A 2 12.21 -15.00 -7.14
CA HIS A 2 12.49 -14.84 -8.57
C HIS A 2 11.64 -15.74 -9.48
N GLN A 3 10.39 -15.91 -9.11
CA GLN A 3 9.40 -16.65 -9.89
C GLN A 3 8.12 -15.81 -9.97
N GLU A 4 7.93 -15.21 -11.12
CA GLU A 4 6.73 -14.46 -11.43
C GLU A 4 5.57 -15.43 -11.69
N VAL A 5 4.40 -15.12 -11.14
CA VAL A 5 3.16 -15.85 -11.44
C VAL A 5 2.65 -15.36 -12.78
N VAL A 6 2.45 -16.28 -13.72
CA VAL A 6 2.00 -15.97 -15.09
C VAL A 6 0.56 -16.46 -15.38
N SER A 7 0.05 -17.39 -14.57
CA SER A 7 -1.34 -17.85 -14.63
C SER A 7 -1.70 -18.67 -13.39
N PHE A 8 -2.94 -19.15 -13.34
CA PHE A 8 -3.43 -20.05 -12.28
C PHE A 8 -3.95 -21.34 -12.88
N THR A 9 -3.75 -22.45 -12.17
CA THR A 9 -4.40 -23.73 -12.49
C THR A 9 -5.80 -23.76 -11.87
N ARG A 10 -6.76 -24.38 -12.57
CA ARG A 10 -8.15 -24.44 -12.11
C ARG A 10 -8.81 -25.78 -12.45
N THR A 11 -9.79 -26.14 -11.62
CA THR A 11 -10.77 -27.19 -11.90
C THR A 11 -12.17 -26.58 -11.68
N GLY A 12 -12.86 -26.28 -12.77
CA GLY A 12 -14.11 -25.48 -12.72
C GLY A 12 -13.86 -24.09 -12.14
N SER A 13 -14.62 -23.72 -11.12
CA SER A 13 -14.44 -22.44 -10.38
C SER A 13 -13.28 -22.46 -9.39
N ARG A 14 -12.77 -23.64 -9.03
CA ARG A 14 -11.72 -23.78 -8.00
C ARG A 14 -10.34 -23.52 -8.58
N VAL A 15 -9.59 -22.61 -7.94
CA VAL A 15 -8.15 -22.44 -8.16
C VAL A 15 -7.41 -23.56 -7.44
N THR A 16 -6.51 -24.24 -8.14
CA THR A 16 -5.76 -25.43 -7.65
C THR A 16 -4.26 -25.18 -7.61
N GLY A 17 -3.82 -23.96 -7.90
CA GLY A 17 -2.41 -23.59 -7.85
C GLY A 17 -2.08 -22.39 -8.71
N ALA A 18 -0.81 -22.07 -8.77
CA ALA A 18 -0.23 -20.98 -9.55
C ALA A 18 0.83 -21.51 -10.51
N VAL A 19 0.94 -20.91 -11.69
CA VAL A 19 1.96 -21.24 -12.70
C VAL A 19 3.00 -20.13 -12.74
N THR A 20 4.25 -20.53 -12.76
CA THR A 20 5.41 -19.65 -12.92
C THR A 20 6.23 -20.05 -14.14
N ALA A 21 7.20 -19.26 -14.54
CA ALA A 21 8.14 -19.61 -15.61
C ALA A 21 8.93 -20.92 -15.33
N ARG A 22 8.97 -21.38 -14.06
CA ARG A 22 9.67 -22.59 -13.64
C ARG A 22 8.75 -23.80 -13.46
N GLY A 23 7.46 -23.65 -13.69
CA GLY A 23 6.45 -24.72 -13.57
C GLY A 23 5.27 -24.34 -12.67
N ALA A 24 4.35 -25.28 -12.55
CA ALA A 24 3.17 -25.14 -11.72
C ALA A 24 3.49 -25.49 -10.25
N ILE A 25 2.85 -24.76 -9.35
CA ILE A 25 2.84 -25.00 -7.90
C ILE A 25 1.40 -25.36 -7.55
N GLU A 26 1.17 -26.60 -7.18
CA GLU A 26 -0.15 -27.07 -6.75
C GLU A 26 -0.41 -26.65 -5.29
N ALA A 27 -1.57 -26.06 -5.05
CA ALA A 27 -2.03 -25.68 -3.71
C ALA A 27 -3.54 -25.63 -3.68
N PRO A 28 -4.20 -26.17 -2.64
CA PRO A 28 -5.66 -26.15 -2.51
C PRO A 28 -6.20 -24.74 -2.23
N LEU A 29 -5.35 -23.85 -1.74
CA LEU A 29 -5.67 -22.46 -1.38
C LEU A 29 -4.51 -21.57 -1.85
N VAL A 30 -4.86 -20.42 -2.43
CA VAL A 30 -3.88 -19.42 -2.88
C VAL A 30 -4.30 -18.05 -2.36
N VAL A 31 -3.34 -17.28 -1.83
CA VAL A 31 -3.56 -15.91 -1.37
C VAL A 31 -2.79 -14.94 -2.27
N ILE A 32 -3.50 -14.02 -2.89
CA ILE A 32 -2.89 -12.91 -3.61
C ILE A 32 -2.50 -11.84 -2.59
N ALA A 33 -1.20 -11.73 -2.31
CA ALA A 33 -0.60 -10.71 -1.44
C ALA A 33 0.46 -9.93 -2.24
N ALA A 34 0.06 -9.47 -3.45
CA ALA A 34 0.98 -8.93 -4.44
C ALA A 34 1.11 -7.39 -4.38
N GLY A 35 0.60 -6.75 -3.30
CA GLY A 35 0.68 -5.31 -3.13
C GLY A 35 0.14 -4.57 -4.35
N CYS A 36 0.92 -3.65 -4.89
CA CYS A 36 0.55 -2.84 -6.07
C CYS A 36 0.22 -3.68 -7.32
N TRP A 37 0.74 -4.92 -7.40
CA TRP A 37 0.50 -5.83 -8.52
C TRP A 37 -0.74 -6.70 -8.34
N SER A 38 -1.48 -6.56 -7.23
CA SER A 38 -2.66 -7.40 -6.95
C SER A 38 -3.73 -7.31 -8.03
N GLY A 39 -3.94 -6.13 -8.63
CA GLY A 39 -4.84 -5.98 -9.78
C GLY A 39 -4.36 -6.79 -10.99
N VAL A 40 -3.06 -6.70 -11.33
CA VAL A 40 -2.46 -7.46 -12.44
C VAL A 40 -2.57 -8.96 -12.20
N VAL A 41 -2.21 -9.42 -11.00
CA VAL A 41 -2.30 -10.83 -10.62
C VAL A 41 -3.75 -11.32 -10.58
N GLY A 42 -4.68 -10.48 -10.14
CA GLY A 42 -6.12 -10.75 -10.19
C GLY A 42 -6.60 -11.01 -11.62
N HIS A 43 -6.19 -10.18 -12.58
CA HIS A 43 -6.53 -10.37 -13.99
C HIS A 43 -6.03 -11.70 -14.56
N LEU A 44 -4.85 -12.18 -14.14
CA LEU A 44 -4.36 -13.53 -14.51
C LEU A 44 -5.29 -14.64 -13.99
N ALA A 45 -5.99 -14.37 -12.90
CA ALA A 45 -7.01 -15.25 -12.34
C ALA A 45 -8.44 -14.95 -12.88
N GLY A 46 -8.60 -14.05 -13.84
CA GLY A 46 -9.91 -13.64 -14.35
C GLY A 46 -10.77 -12.90 -13.31
N VAL A 47 -10.14 -12.21 -12.37
CA VAL A 47 -10.79 -11.47 -11.28
C VAL A 47 -10.36 -10.01 -11.31
N ASP A 48 -11.30 -9.11 -11.15
CA ASP A 48 -11.00 -7.69 -10.98
C ASP A 48 -10.74 -7.39 -9.49
N ILE A 49 -9.51 -6.99 -9.19
CA ILE A 49 -9.09 -6.49 -7.89
C ILE A 49 -8.74 -5.02 -8.07
N PRO A 50 -9.54 -4.08 -7.57
CA PRO A 50 -9.38 -2.66 -7.86
C PRO A 50 -8.24 -2.03 -7.03
N VAL A 51 -7.04 -2.54 -7.24
CA VAL A 51 -5.80 -2.03 -6.65
C VAL A 51 -4.96 -1.42 -7.74
N THR A 52 -4.59 -0.16 -7.57
CA THR A 52 -3.77 0.59 -8.52
C THR A 52 -2.51 1.14 -7.85
N PRO A 53 -1.35 1.14 -8.55
CA PRO A 53 -0.13 1.71 -8.03
C PRO A 53 -0.19 3.24 -8.05
N ARG A 54 0.23 3.89 -6.96
CA ARG A 54 0.38 5.34 -6.90
C ARG A 54 1.73 5.72 -6.31
N ARG A 55 2.53 6.46 -7.06
CA ARG A 55 3.88 6.85 -6.66
C ARG A 55 3.86 7.83 -5.48
N ARG A 56 4.77 7.60 -4.52
CA ARG A 56 5.03 8.48 -3.38
C ARG A 56 6.51 8.67 -3.21
N HIS A 57 6.91 9.90 -2.89
CA HIS A 57 8.31 10.29 -2.78
C HIS A 57 8.71 10.48 -1.32
N LYS A 58 9.94 10.08 -1.03
CA LYS A 58 10.60 10.35 0.24
C LYS A 58 11.95 11.02 -0.03
N PHE A 59 12.23 12.03 0.77
CA PHE A 59 13.48 12.77 0.76
C PHE A 59 14.12 12.71 2.13
N ILE A 60 15.41 12.43 2.18
CA ILE A 60 16.15 12.40 3.43
C ILE A 60 17.11 13.60 3.48
N THR A 61 17.20 14.22 4.66
CA THR A 61 18.10 15.34 4.87
C THR A 61 19.46 14.88 5.37
N ALA A 62 20.44 15.75 5.30
CA ALA A 62 21.64 15.69 6.13
C ALA A 62 21.26 15.68 7.63
N PRO A 63 22.20 15.37 8.55
CA PRO A 63 21.97 15.51 9.98
C PRO A 63 21.32 16.87 10.32
N PHE A 64 20.27 16.85 11.11
CA PHE A 64 19.50 18.04 11.43
C PHE A 64 19.44 18.26 12.95
N PRO A 65 19.71 19.50 13.44
CA PRO A 65 19.83 19.79 14.87
C PRO A 65 18.60 19.37 15.70
N ALA A 66 18.83 18.70 16.81
CA ALA A 66 17.77 18.21 17.68
C ALA A 66 17.11 19.31 18.54
N ASP A 67 17.78 20.44 18.70
CA ASP A 67 17.22 21.64 19.34
C ASP A 67 16.19 22.35 18.44
N LYS A 68 16.28 22.17 17.12
CA LYS A 68 15.30 22.70 16.14
C LYS A 68 14.11 21.77 15.89
N ILE A 69 14.39 20.49 15.70
CA ILE A 69 13.38 19.42 15.61
C ILE A 69 13.79 18.33 16.60
N PRO A 70 13.13 18.21 17.75
CA PRO A 70 13.53 17.25 18.79
C PRO A 70 13.60 15.80 18.32
N ALA A 71 14.52 15.02 18.89
CA ALA A 71 14.66 13.60 18.57
C ALA A 71 13.36 12.79 18.87
N ALA A 72 12.60 13.21 19.87
CA ALA A 72 11.33 12.61 20.25
C ALA A 72 10.13 13.12 19.42
N THR A 73 10.37 13.89 18.36
CA THR A 73 9.28 14.36 17.48
C THR A 73 8.56 13.14 16.89
N PRO A 74 7.23 13.04 17.08
CA PRO A 74 6.46 11.93 16.51
C PRO A 74 6.46 12.01 14.99
N PHE A 75 6.03 10.93 14.33
CA PHE A 75 5.73 10.99 12.91
C PHE A 75 4.57 11.95 12.67
N ILE A 76 4.84 13.01 11.93
CA ILE A 76 3.87 14.05 11.58
C ILE A 76 3.37 13.78 10.18
N ILE A 77 2.06 13.73 10.02
CA ILE A 77 1.38 13.70 8.74
C ILE A 77 0.45 14.92 8.68
N ASP A 78 0.62 15.73 7.67
CA ASP A 78 -0.24 16.87 7.41
C ASP A 78 -1.01 16.61 6.11
N PRO A 79 -2.26 16.14 6.20
CA PRO A 79 -3.05 15.80 5.02
C PRO A 79 -3.44 17.03 4.20
N HIS A 80 -3.57 18.21 4.81
CA HIS A 80 -3.90 19.45 4.10
C HIS A 80 -2.75 19.93 3.21
N LEU A 81 -1.51 19.75 3.68
CA LEU A 81 -0.32 20.07 2.91
C LEU A 81 0.13 18.91 2.01
N GLY A 82 -0.40 17.69 2.20
CA GLY A 82 0.14 16.49 1.54
C GLY A 82 1.62 16.28 1.87
N PHE A 83 1.98 16.46 3.14
CA PHE A 83 3.34 16.47 3.64
C PHE A 83 3.48 15.56 4.85
N SER A 84 4.63 14.89 4.96
CA SER A 84 4.95 14.13 6.16
C SER A 84 6.40 14.33 6.59
N LEU A 85 6.64 14.24 7.89
CA LEU A 85 7.94 14.45 8.52
C LEU A 85 8.13 13.44 9.66
N ARG A 86 9.30 12.81 9.72
CA ARG A 86 9.75 12.11 10.91
C ARG A 86 11.27 12.20 11.07
N ARG A 87 11.75 11.91 12.26
CA ARG A 87 13.18 11.65 12.48
C ARG A 87 13.57 10.35 11.74
N GLU A 88 14.78 10.38 11.14
CA GLU A 88 15.40 9.23 10.51
C GLU A 88 16.90 9.28 10.79
N GLY A 89 17.33 8.50 11.78
CA GLY A 89 18.68 8.63 12.34
C GLY A 89 18.96 10.05 12.82
N GLU A 90 20.07 10.62 12.39
CA GLU A 90 20.45 12.01 12.70
C GLU A 90 19.74 13.05 11.82
N GLY A 91 19.12 12.63 10.73
CA GLY A 91 18.41 13.50 9.80
C GLY A 91 16.90 13.45 9.94
N LEU A 92 16.23 13.85 8.87
CA LEU A 92 14.78 13.88 8.75
C LEU A 92 14.36 13.16 7.47
N LEU A 93 13.28 12.40 7.54
CA LEU A 93 12.59 11.83 6.40
C LEU A 93 11.36 12.68 6.09
N LEU A 94 11.35 13.29 4.93
CA LEU A 94 10.26 14.13 4.43
C LEU A 94 9.51 13.39 3.34
N GLY A 95 8.18 13.40 3.39
CA GLY A 95 7.32 12.78 2.40
C GLY A 95 6.46 13.78 1.67
N ILE A 96 6.29 13.56 0.37
CA ILE A 96 5.39 14.32 -0.48
C ILE A 96 4.82 13.42 -1.57
N GLY A 97 3.59 13.71 -2.01
CA GLY A 97 2.97 13.14 -3.20
C GLY A 97 2.31 14.22 -4.04
N ARG A 98 2.03 13.91 -5.28
CA ARG A 98 1.13 14.72 -6.11
C ARG A 98 -0.32 14.34 -5.82
N LEU A 99 -1.21 15.31 -5.76
CA LEU A 99 -2.66 15.06 -5.63
C LEU A 99 -3.20 14.23 -6.81
N HIS A 100 -2.67 14.49 -8.00
CA HIS A 100 -3.08 13.84 -9.26
C HIS A 100 -1.90 13.07 -9.88
N GLU A 101 -1.29 12.16 -9.10
CA GLU A 101 -0.28 11.23 -9.62
C GLU A 101 -0.96 10.18 -10.50
N GLU A 102 -0.39 9.93 -11.68
CA GLU A 102 -0.86 8.85 -12.54
C GLU A 102 -0.67 7.48 -11.89
N ASN A 103 -1.62 6.58 -12.14
CA ASN A 103 -1.53 5.19 -11.68
C ASN A 103 -0.58 4.44 -12.61
N ALA A 104 0.68 4.32 -12.22
CA ALA A 104 1.70 3.66 -13.01
C ALA A 104 2.74 2.95 -12.12
N PHE A 105 3.37 1.90 -12.65
CA PHE A 105 4.47 1.17 -12.01
C PHE A 105 5.82 1.91 -12.20
N ASN A 106 5.83 3.22 -11.99
CA ASN A 106 7.01 4.06 -12.08
C ASN A 106 7.53 4.39 -10.67
N THR A 107 8.79 4.09 -10.41
CA THR A 107 9.49 4.39 -9.16
C THR A 107 10.63 5.41 -9.35
N ASP A 108 10.71 6.08 -10.49
CA ASP A 108 11.68 7.15 -10.70
C ASP A 108 11.36 8.34 -9.83
N VAL A 109 12.41 8.99 -9.31
CA VAL A 109 12.24 10.20 -8.51
C VAL A 109 11.84 11.38 -9.40
N ASP A 110 10.70 11.99 -9.11
CA ASP A 110 10.31 13.25 -9.72
C ASP A 110 10.93 14.43 -8.96
N TRP A 111 12.05 14.91 -9.46
CA TRP A 111 12.79 16.01 -8.86
C TRP A 111 12.05 17.36 -8.90
N SER A 112 11.00 17.51 -9.72
CA SER A 112 10.16 18.71 -9.71
C SER A 112 9.41 18.88 -8.38
N LEU A 113 9.27 17.82 -7.59
CA LEU A 113 8.67 17.84 -6.25
C LEU A 113 9.58 18.47 -5.18
N LYS A 114 10.87 18.71 -5.49
CA LYS A 114 11.81 19.29 -4.52
C LYS A 114 11.35 20.65 -4.00
N VAL A 115 10.94 21.53 -4.88
CA VAL A 115 10.51 22.90 -4.51
C VAL A 115 9.21 22.85 -3.71
N PRO A 116 8.11 22.20 -4.18
CA PRO A 116 6.90 22.05 -3.39
C PRO A 116 7.11 21.39 -2.03
N LEU A 117 8.03 20.40 -1.95
CA LEU A 117 8.38 19.77 -0.68
C LEU A 117 8.95 20.78 0.32
N VAL A 118 9.93 21.56 -0.12
CA VAL A 118 10.60 22.56 0.75
C VAL A 118 9.61 23.63 1.20
N GLU A 119 8.76 24.12 0.31
CA GLU A 119 7.73 25.11 0.63
C GLU A 119 6.77 24.60 1.71
N ARG A 120 6.26 23.36 1.57
CA ARG A 120 5.39 22.72 2.55
C ARG A 120 6.10 22.46 3.88
N ALA A 121 7.35 21.97 3.81
CA ALA A 121 8.18 21.72 4.98
C ALA A 121 8.42 22.99 5.79
N VAL A 122 8.82 24.09 5.15
CA VAL A 122 9.06 25.38 5.78
C VAL A 122 7.77 26.00 6.32
N HIS A 123 6.67 25.87 5.58
CA HIS A 123 5.36 26.30 6.07
C HIS A 123 4.96 25.58 7.37
N ARG A 124 5.18 24.25 7.41
CA ARG A 124 4.85 23.43 8.59
C ARG A 124 5.79 23.65 9.76
N ALA A 125 7.07 23.82 9.51
CA ALA A 125 8.11 24.04 10.51
C ALA A 125 9.20 24.96 9.90
N PRO A 126 9.21 26.26 10.21
CA PRO A 126 10.14 27.23 9.61
C PRO A 126 11.62 26.87 9.76
N ALA A 127 12.00 26.15 10.81
CA ALA A 127 13.36 25.68 11.01
C ALA A 127 13.87 24.80 9.84
N LEU A 128 12.97 24.16 9.10
CA LEU A 128 13.30 23.31 7.95
C LEU A 128 13.86 24.07 6.74
N ALA A 129 13.84 25.41 6.76
CA ALA A 129 14.50 26.24 5.75
C ALA A 129 16.04 25.97 5.70
N GLU A 130 16.61 25.47 6.78
CA GLU A 130 18.04 25.16 6.87
C GLU A 130 18.35 23.68 6.49
N ALA A 131 17.32 22.86 6.24
CA ALA A 131 17.51 21.46 5.93
C ALA A 131 18.14 21.25 4.53
N GLN A 132 19.18 20.43 4.48
CA GLN A 132 19.84 20.06 3.23
C GLN A 132 19.35 18.68 2.77
N LEU A 133 18.70 18.61 1.63
CA LEU A 133 18.25 17.35 1.04
C LEU A 133 19.44 16.58 0.45
N MET A 134 19.63 15.34 0.89
CA MET A 134 20.76 14.49 0.49
C MET A 134 20.38 13.43 -0.51
N ARG A 135 19.27 12.77 -0.32
CA ARG A 135 18.80 11.65 -1.15
C ARG A 135 17.28 11.67 -1.29
N ALA A 136 16.82 11.04 -2.35
CA ALA A 136 15.39 10.79 -2.54
C ALA A 136 15.19 9.40 -3.14
N TRP A 137 14.01 8.84 -2.90
CA TRP A 137 13.50 7.68 -3.61
C TRP A 137 11.99 7.78 -3.76
N ALA A 138 11.45 6.98 -4.66
CA ALA A 138 10.02 6.81 -4.81
C ALA A 138 9.64 5.36 -4.61
N GLY A 139 8.44 5.13 -4.11
CA GLY A 139 7.81 3.82 -3.96
C GLY A 139 6.36 3.90 -4.39
N LEU A 140 5.71 2.74 -4.41
CA LEU A 140 4.32 2.64 -4.83
C LEU A 140 3.42 2.34 -3.64
N TYR A 141 2.38 3.15 -3.48
CA TYR A 141 1.23 2.80 -2.66
C TYR A 141 0.27 1.95 -3.49
N GLU A 142 -0.30 0.95 -2.87
CA GLU A 142 -1.34 0.07 -3.39
C GLU A 142 -2.72 0.67 -3.10
N MET A 143 -3.23 1.50 -4.01
CA MET A 143 -4.45 2.27 -3.77
C MET A 143 -5.70 1.48 -4.15
N THR A 144 -6.67 1.44 -3.25
CA THR A 144 -8.06 1.08 -3.54
C THR A 144 -8.90 2.33 -3.81
N PRO A 145 -10.09 2.22 -4.44
CA PRO A 145 -10.96 3.37 -4.68
C PRO A 145 -11.40 4.10 -3.40
N ASP A 146 -11.58 3.37 -2.30
CA ASP A 146 -12.01 3.88 -0.99
C ASP A 146 -10.86 4.01 0.02
N GLN A 147 -9.62 3.75 -0.43
CA GLN A 147 -8.39 3.77 0.38
C GLN A 147 -8.38 2.80 1.56
N THR A 148 -9.31 1.87 1.61
CA THR A 148 -9.43 0.85 2.65
C THR A 148 -8.90 -0.49 2.13
N GLY A 149 -8.15 -1.23 2.96
CA GLY A 149 -7.57 -2.53 2.58
C GLY A 149 -8.62 -3.58 2.19
N ILE A 150 -8.17 -4.60 1.49
CA ILE A 150 -8.95 -5.76 1.11
C ILE A 150 -8.43 -6.97 1.88
N VAL A 151 -9.31 -7.65 2.59
CA VAL A 151 -9.08 -8.97 3.21
C VAL A 151 -10.29 -9.83 2.88
N SER A 152 -10.19 -10.70 1.88
CA SER A 152 -11.36 -11.36 1.31
C SER A 152 -11.05 -12.71 0.67
N ALA A 153 -12.02 -13.64 0.78
CA ALA A 153 -12.17 -14.66 -0.26
C ALA A 153 -12.63 -13.99 -1.55
N ILE A 154 -12.21 -14.50 -2.70
CA ILE A 154 -12.57 -13.91 -4.00
C ILE A 154 -13.87 -14.56 -4.50
N PRO A 155 -14.95 -13.80 -4.69
CA PRO A 155 -16.21 -14.32 -5.21
C PRO A 155 -16.02 -14.96 -6.59
N GLY A 156 -16.59 -16.15 -6.78
CA GLY A 156 -16.50 -16.88 -8.06
C GLY A 156 -15.17 -17.56 -8.35
N ALA A 157 -14.18 -17.47 -7.44
CA ALA A 157 -12.90 -18.15 -7.55
C ALA A 157 -12.61 -18.91 -6.26
N GLU A 158 -13.18 -20.10 -6.14
CA GLU A 158 -13.03 -20.96 -4.96
C GLU A 158 -11.55 -21.28 -4.71
N GLY A 159 -11.11 -21.22 -3.46
CA GLY A 159 -9.73 -21.45 -3.07
C GLY A 159 -8.80 -20.27 -3.32
N LEU A 160 -9.30 -19.14 -3.83
CA LEU A 160 -8.52 -17.92 -4.04
C LEU A 160 -8.93 -16.83 -3.06
N PHE A 161 -7.92 -16.20 -2.45
CA PHE A 161 -8.07 -15.12 -1.48
C PHE A 161 -7.22 -13.92 -1.88
N VAL A 162 -7.53 -12.75 -1.33
CA VAL A 162 -6.75 -11.52 -1.53
C VAL A 162 -6.54 -10.76 -0.23
N ILE A 163 -5.31 -10.28 -0.03
CA ILE A 163 -4.90 -9.36 1.01
C ILE A 163 -4.03 -8.26 0.37
N ALA A 164 -4.59 -7.06 0.19
CA ALA A 164 -3.92 -5.98 -0.53
C ALA A 164 -4.67 -4.64 -0.38
N GLY A 165 -4.13 -3.58 -0.98
CA GLY A 165 -4.85 -2.32 -1.16
C GLY A 165 -4.91 -1.42 0.08
N PHE A 166 -3.94 -1.53 0.99
CA PHE A 166 -3.93 -0.77 2.25
C PHE A 166 -3.55 0.71 2.09
N SER A 167 -3.37 1.21 0.88
CA SER A 167 -3.28 2.63 0.55
C SER A 167 -2.26 3.43 1.39
N GLY A 168 -1.12 2.79 1.71
CA GLY A 168 -0.04 3.38 2.50
C GLY A 168 -0.03 2.99 3.99
N HIS A 169 -1.04 2.26 4.49
CA HIS A 169 -1.14 1.78 5.88
C HIS A 169 -0.72 0.32 6.07
N GLY A 170 -0.40 -0.39 5.01
CA GLY A 170 -0.21 -1.84 5.02
C GLY A 170 0.84 -2.34 6.00
N PHE A 171 1.91 -1.57 6.24
CA PHE A 171 2.96 -1.98 7.15
C PHE A 171 2.44 -2.15 8.59
N MET A 172 1.67 -1.20 9.10
CA MET A 172 1.15 -1.26 10.46
C MET A 172 -0.08 -2.18 10.59
N HIS A 173 -0.85 -2.36 9.52
CA HIS A 173 -2.00 -3.25 9.51
C HIS A 173 -1.64 -4.72 9.20
N GLY A 174 -0.46 -4.97 8.64
CA GLY A 174 -0.04 -6.30 8.17
C GLY A 174 -0.22 -7.43 9.20
N PRO A 175 0.20 -7.26 10.47
CA PRO A 175 0.04 -8.32 11.46
C PRO A 175 -1.42 -8.73 11.69
N ILE A 176 -2.31 -7.75 11.91
CA ILE A 176 -3.72 -8.05 12.12
C ILE A 176 -4.41 -8.56 10.84
N ALA A 177 -4.08 -7.97 9.68
CA ALA A 177 -4.64 -8.39 8.41
C ALA A 177 -4.24 -9.84 8.07
N GLY A 178 -3.01 -10.23 8.39
CA GLY A 178 -2.54 -11.62 8.27
C GLY A 178 -3.30 -12.57 9.20
N GLN A 179 -3.57 -12.17 10.45
CA GLN A 179 -4.39 -12.96 11.38
C GLN A 179 -5.83 -13.13 10.84
N LEU A 180 -6.48 -12.06 10.42
CA LEU A 180 -7.84 -12.09 9.87
C LEU A 180 -7.92 -12.99 8.63
N MET A 181 -6.91 -12.96 7.75
CA MET A 181 -6.82 -13.85 6.61
C MET A 181 -6.65 -15.31 7.03
N ALA A 182 -5.84 -15.60 8.05
CA ALA A 182 -5.66 -16.95 8.57
C ALA A 182 -6.97 -17.49 9.16
N GLU A 183 -7.70 -16.71 9.94
CA GLU A 183 -9.01 -17.05 10.49
C GLU A 183 -10.02 -17.32 9.37
N LEU A 184 -10.08 -16.43 8.37
CA LEU A 184 -10.94 -16.60 7.21
C LEU A 184 -10.67 -17.89 6.44
N ILE A 185 -9.40 -18.28 6.31
CA ILE A 185 -8.99 -19.51 5.63
C ILE A 185 -9.31 -20.76 6.48
N ALA A 186 -9.01 -20.72 7.76
CA ALA A 186 -9.14 -21.87 8.65
C ALA A 186 -10.58 -22.14 9.05
N ASP A 187 -11.32 -21.08 9.40
CA ASP A 187 -12.64 -21.17 10.04
C ASP A 187 -13.79 -20.72 9.10
N GLY A 188 -13.45 -20.19 7.91
CA GLY A 188 -14.39 -19.65 6.96
C GLY A 188 -14.92 -18.24 7.33
N HIS A 189 -14.49 -17.69 8.44
CA HIS A 189 -14.83 -16.34 8.91
C HIS A 189 -13.74 -15.78 9.81
N ALA A 190 -13.59 -14.47 9.84
CA ALA A 190 -12.70 -13.80 10.79
C ALA A 190 -13.45 -13.58 12.11
N SER A 191 -12.87 -14.01 13.21
CA SER A 191 -13.45 -13.93 14.57
C SER A 191 -12.92 -12.75 15.38
N THR A 192 -11.69 -12.32 15.08
CA THR A 192 -11.03 -11.23 15.83
C THR A 192 -11.65 -9.87 15.54
N LEU A 193 -12.01 -9.59 14.28
CA LEU A 193 -12.68 -8.35 13.85
C LEU A 193 -13.66 -8.65 12.73
N ASP A 194 -14.71 -7.84 12.63
CA ASP A 194 -15.59 -7.88 11.47
C ASP A 194 -14.88 -7.38 10.21
N ILE A 195 -14.71 -8.26 9.23
CA ILE A 195 -14.07 -7.95 7.95
C ILE A 195 -15.08 -7.61 6.84
N ALA A 196 -16.37 -7.47 7.14
CA ALA A 196 -17.37 -7.10 6.14
C ALA A 196 -16.98 -5.82 5.36
N PRO A 197 -16.44 -4.76 6.01
CA PRO A 197 -15.96 -3.57 5.31
C PRO A 197 -14.70 -3.79 4.45
N LEU A 198 -13.99 -4.91 4.63
CA LEU A 198 -12.74 -5.24 3.92
C LEU A 198 -12.95 -6.23 2.77
N ARG A 199 -14.17 -6.71 2.56
CA ARG A 199 -14.48 -7.68 1.52
C ARG A 199 -14.35 -7.07 0.13
N LEU A 200 -13.85 -7.86 -0.82
CA LEU A 200 -13.68 -7.44 -2.21
C LEU A 200 -15.02 -7.06 -2.87
N ASP A 201 -16.10 -7.77 -2.57
CA ASP A 201 -17.42 -7.55 -3.18
C ASP A 201 -18.11 -6.24 -2.75
N ARG A 202 -17.57 -5.50 -1.76
CA ARG A 202 -18.06 -4.16 -1.39
C ARG A 202 -18.03 -3.17 -2.55
N PHE A 203 -17.03 -3.28 -3.44
CA PHE A 203 -16.93 -2.40 -4.61
C PHE A 203 -18.07 -2.66 -5.61
N ALA A 204 -18.40 -3.93 -5.87
CA ALA A 204 -19.51 -4.28 -6.75
C ALA A 204 -20.88 -3.89 -6.16
N ARG A 205 -20.99 -3.83 -4.83
CA ARG A 205 -22.23 -3.42 -4.12
C ARG A 205 -22.31 -1.92 -3.89
N GLY A 206 -21.28 -1.16 -4.19
CA GLY A 206 -21.21 0.27 -3.90
C GLY A 206 -21.11 0.60 -2.39
N GLU A 207 -20.69 -0.36 -1.57
CA GLU A 207 -20.53 -0.24 -0.12
C GLU A 207 -19.10 0.18 0.23
N THR A 208 -18.65 1.31 -0.30
CA THR A 208 -17.29 1.79 -0.06
C THR A 208 -17.21 2.49 1.29
N ALA A 209 -16.24 2.08 2.11
CA ALA A 209 -15.89 2.76 3.35
C ALA A 209 -14.85 3.84 3.02
N VAL A 210 -15.22 5.11 3.09
CA VAL A 210 -14.24 6.19 2.89
C VAL A 210 -13.42 6.32 4.15
N GLU A 211 -12.12 6.04 4.05
CA GLU A 211 -11.15 6.35 5.13
C GLU A 211 -11.16 7.86 5.39
N PRO A 212 -11.48 8.32 6.62
CA PRO A 212 -11.53 9.75 6.92
C PRO A 212 -10.16 10.45 6.87
N LEU A 213 -9.07 9.70 6.96
CA LEU A 213 -7.70 10.19 6.83
C LEU A 213 -7.11 9.76 5.48
N THR A 214 -7.28 10.61 4.50
CA THR A 214 -6.60 10.46 3.20
C THR A 214 -5.11 10.77 3.38
N PHE A 215 -4.27 9.74 3.39
CA PHE A 215 -2.81 9.93 3.36
C PHE A 215 -2.40 10.32 1.94
N VAL A 216 -2.09 11.57 1.77
CA VAL A 216 -1.64 12.18 0.50
C VAL A 216 -0.16 11.92 0.29
#